data_91b5cc41e2404549aae9e50cbb859a87
#
_entry.id   91b5cc41e2404549aae9e50cbb859a87
#
_cell.length_a   1.000
_cell.length_b   1.000
_cell.length_c   1.000
_cell.angle_alpha   90.00
_cell.angle_beta   90.00
_cell.angle_gamma   90.00
#
_symmetry.space_group_name_H-M   'P 1'
#
loop_
_entity.id
_entity.type
_entity.pdbx_description
1 polymer ?
#
loop_
_entity_poly.entity_id
_entity_poly.type
_entity_poly.pdbx_seq_one_letter_code
_entity_poly.pdbx_strand_id
1 'polypeptide(L)'
;MAKPITRFTRYFAHLTRPPTPSLAMSRFIKTKNIKTKKILQMVAIAMLSLPAKSLTTFEHGMANNATFNTTLGSDAKTAHAKVMMRQALTVAAVHGDSTFFSIDGFEHGFGYDLTRGYANDLGVTLNLLSYDDEQDALNAVRFGDVDMALTVASSRMINDMGLSELNLSCGRDATLTRYGLNPKVSWTFKEGSDALALHASHYICDDVQVLDTAKIAHFYNQNLLKDDYNQQHFAKALTEKLPNYKSSFQTHADEYNHDWELLVAMGYQESHLNANAISPTGVEGIMMLTNSTAKQMGVSNRVDPVQSIRGGAKYLELLKAEFADVPAPDRIWFALAAYNMGPYAVKDIQAKLIQEGKDANSWSNVYAHLADNAQSNGRYVQCMHYVSNIRSYLEEMKLQSV
;
A
#
# COMPACT_ATOMS: atom_id res chain seq x y z
N MET A 1 -18.96 15.40 39.78
CA MET A 1 -18.92 13.99 40.20
C MET A 1 -19.54 13.15 39.10
N ALA A 2 -18.75 12.64 38.21
CA ALA A 2 -19.11 11.55 37.30
C ALA A 2 -17.81 10.97 36.80
N LYS A 3 -17.60 9.67 36.99
CA LYS A 3 -16.42 8.91 36.63
C LYS A 3 -16.42 8.65 35.11
N PRO A 4 -15.31 8.78 34.40
CA PRO A 4 -15.21 8.31 33.01
C PRO A 4 -14.98 6.81 32.99
N ILE A 5 -15.63 6.20 32.07
CA ILE A 5 -15.82 4.77 31.87
C ILE A 5 -14.63 4.19 31.15
N THR A 6 -13.88 3.40 31.86
CA THR A 6 -12.97 2.38 31.37
C THR A 6 -13.74 1.31 30.55
N ARG A 7 -13.66 1.35 29.25
CA ARG A 7 -14.26 0.33 28.35
C ARG A 7 -13.29 -0.31 27.36
N PHE A 8 -11.99 -0.19 27.55
CA PHE A 8 -10.98 -0.76 26.64
C PHE A 8 -10.23 -2.00 27.21
N THR A 9 -10.65 -2.54 28.36
CA THR A 9 -9.85 -3.54 29.10
C THR A 9 -10.43 -4.96 29.07
N ARG A 10 -11.34 -5.31 28.18
CA ARG A 10 -12.01 -6.62 28.23
C ARG A 10 -11.73 -7.63 27.12
N TYR A 11 -10.78 -7.39 26.22
CA TYR A 11 -10.52 -8.34 25.11
C TYR A 11 -9.24 -9.16 25.21
N PHE A 12 -8.47 -9.07 26.31
CA PHE A 12 -7.20 -9.77 26.47
C PHE A 12 -7.21 -11.02 27.36
N ALA A 13 -8.35 -11.53 27.78
CA ALA A 13 -8.41 -12.53 28.87
C ALA A 13 -8.68 -13.98 28.47
N HIS A 14 -8.64 -14.37 27.22
CA HIS A 14 -8.75 -15.81 26.88
C HIS A 14 -7.85 -16.14 25.70
N LEU A 15 -6.72 -16.75 25.96
CA LEU A 15 -6.03 -17.78 25.16
C LEU A 15 -4.57 -17.94 25.65
N THR A 16 -4.41 -18.72 26.73
CA THR A 16 -3.11 -19.30 27.08
C THR A 16 -3.31 -20.78 27.42
N ARG A 17 -2.91 -21.65 26.52
CA ARG A 17 -2.26 -22.95 26.84
C ARG A 17 -1.55 -23.46 25.61
N PRO A 18 -0.22 -23.68 25.64
CA PRO A 18 0.49 -24.38 24.57
C PRO A 18 0.26 -25.91 24.72
N PRO A 19 0.20 -26.69 23.64
CA PRO A 19 0.25 -28.13 23.71
C PRO A 19 1.70 -28.59 23.88
N THR A 20 1.89 -29.51 24.79
CA THR A 20 3.10 -30.30 25.06
C THR A 20 3.48 -31.18 23.86
N PRO A 21 4.78 -31.39 23.60
CA PRO A 21 5.23 -32.29 22.53
C PRO A 21 5.14 -33.75 22.98
N SER A 22 4.47 -34.60 22.21
CA SER A 22 4.57 -36.06 22.32
C SER A 22 5.61 -36.59 21.32
N LEU A 23 6.54 -37.36 21.90
CA LEU A 23 7.55 -38.19 21.23
C LEU A 23 6.93 -39.35 20.44
N ALA A 24 7.69 -39.79 19.45
CA ALA A 24 7.72 -41.05 18.70
C ALA A 24 7.00 -41.01 17.35
N MET A 25 7.61 -41.41 16.26
CA MET A 25 8.42 -42.57 15.93
C MET A 25 9.04 -42.39 14.53
N SER A 26 10.32 -42.73 14.47
CA SER A 26 11.06 -43.01 13.23
C SER A 26 10.46 -44.16 12.44
N ARG A 27 10.29 -44.01 11.12
CA ARG A 27 10.40 -45.14 10.19
C ARG A 27 10.98 -44.70 8.84
N PHE A 28 12.07 -45.33 8.50
CA PHE A 28 12.74 -45.44 7.21
C PHE A 28 11.78 -45.69 6.05
N ILE A 29 11.94 -44.96 4.97
CA ILE A 29 11.61 -45.49 3.64
C ILE A 29 12.72 -45.10 2.66
N LYS A 30 13.19 -46.14 1.96
CA LYS A 30 14.31 -46.23 1.06
C LYS A 30 14.09 -45.44 -0.24
N THR A 31 15.15 -44.81 -0.66
CA THR A 31 15.38 -44.32 -2.04
C THR A 31 15.17 -45.42 -3.09
N LYS A 32 14.43 -45.11 -4.13
CA LYS A 32 14.52 -45.78 -5.44
C LYS A 32 14.74 -44.76 -6.55
N ASN A 33 15.93 -44.81 -7.11
CA ASN A 33 16.29 -44.20 -8.40
C ASN A 33 15.36 -44.66 -9.51
N ILE A 34 14.81 -43.75 -10.27
CA ILE A 34 14.32 -44.03 -11.62
C ILE A 34 14.91 -43.01 -12.59
N LYS A 35 15.55 -43.60 -13.62
CA LYS A 35 16.36 -42.98 -14.66
C LYS A 35 15.57 -42.07 -15.60
N THR A 36 16.17 -40.94 -15.90
CA THR A 36 15.93 -40.15 -17.12
C THR A 36 15.80 -40.98 -18.39
N LYS A 37 14.76 -40.77 -19.17
CA LYS A 37 14.76 -40.98 -20.60
C LYS A 37 14.01 -39.86 -21.33
N LYS A 38 14.73 -39.29 -22.29
CA LYS A 38 14.32 -38.32 -23.30
C LYS A 38 13.05 -38.76 -24.02
N ILE A 39 12.09 -37.85 -24.20
CA ILE A 39 11.21 -37.88 -25.39
C ILE A 39 11.17 -36.45 -25.92
N LEU A 40 11.93 -36.28 -26.99
CA LEU A 40 11.84 -35.19 -27.95
C LEU A 40 11.08 -35.78 -29.13
N GLN A 41 9.92 -35.22 -29.50
CA GLN A 41 9.49 -35.19 -30.90
C GLN A 41 8.10 -34.55 -31.07
N MET A 42 8.15 -33.49 -31.85
CA MET A 42 7.18 -33.08 -32.88
C MET A 42 5.69 -33.01 -32.53
N VAL A 43 5.17 -31.79 -32.54
CA VAL A 43 3.84 -31.54 -33.12
C VAL A 43 3.97 -30.41 -34.15
N ALA A 44 3.75 -30.80 -35.40
CA ALA A 44 3.67 -29.95 -36.55
C ALA A 44 2.31 -29.23 -36.63
N ILE A 45 2.38 -28.01 -37.05
CA ILE A 45 1.44 -27.17 -37.78
C ILE A 45 0.14 -27.86 -38.21
N ALA A 46 -1.01 -27.40 -37.71
CA ALA A 46 -2.28 -27.45 -38.41
C ALA A 46 -2.92 -26.07 -38.36
N MET A 47 -2.71 -25.30 -39.42
CA MET A 47 -3.57 -24.16 -39.75
C MET A 47 -4.92 -24.70 -40.20
N LEU A 48 -5.95 -24.46 -39.43
CA LEU A 48 -7.35 -24.59 -39.85
C LEU A 48 -8.01 -23.22 -39.80
N SER A 49 -8.26 -22.72 -40.99
CA SER A 49 -9.12 -21.57 -41.29
C SER A 49 -10.52 -21.75 -40.67
N LEU A 50 -10.93 -20.85 -39.79
CA LEU A 50 -12.31 -20.68 -39.35
C LEU A 50 -12.88 -19.37 -39.92
N PRO A 51 -14.16 -19.41 -40.38
CA PRO A 51 -14.75 -18.30 -41.09
C PRO A 51 -15.10 -17.15 -40.14
N ALA A 52 -14.95 -15.93 -40.60
CA ALA A 52 -15.38 -14.69 -39.99
C ALA A 52 -16.88 -14.76 -39.65
N LYS A 53 -17.21 -14.80 -38.35
CA LYS A 53 -18.58 -14.51 -37.88
C LYS A 53 -18.66 -13.02 -37.56
N SER A 54 -19.61 -12.38 -38.20
CA SER A 54 -20.02 -10.99 -38.03
C SER A 54 -20.15 -10.62 -36.55
N LEU A 55 -19.46 -9.58 -36.15
CA LEU A 55 -19.72 -8.85 -34.91
C LEU A 55 -21.10 -8.18 -35.02
N THR A 56 -22.07 -8.67 -34.30
CA THR A 56 -23.29 -7.95 -33.98
C THR A 56 -22.93 -6.93 -32.88
N THR A 57 -23.17 -5.69 -33.21
CA THR A 57 -23.12 -4.53 -32.32
C THR A 57 -23.99 -4.77 -31.09
N PHE A 58 -23.41 -4.81 -29.92
CA PHE A 58 -24.09 -4.63 -28.65
C PHE A 58 -24.08 -3.15 -28.28
N GLU A 59 -25.12 -2.43 -28.67
CA GLU A 59 -25.45 -1.14 -28.08
C GLU A 59 -26.09 -1.39 -26.73
N HIS A 60 -25.37 -1.10 -25.64
CA HIS A 60 -25.98 -0.85 -24.33
C HIS A 60 -25.34 0.37 -23.69
N GLY A 61 -26.07 1.45 -23.69
CA GLY A 61 -26.22 2.50 -22.74
C GLY A 61 -24.95 3.00 -22.04
N MET A 62 -24.13 3.83 -22.73
CA MET A 62 -23.22 4.76 -22.05
C MET A 62 -23.95 6.08 -21.89
N ALA A 63 -24.40 6.36 -20.67
CA ALA A 63 -24.83 7.68 -20.27
C ALA A 63 -23.57 8.55 -20.07
N ASN A 64 -23.45 9.56 -20.93
CA ASN A 64 -22.75 10.82 -20.76
C ASN A 64 -21.54 10.86 -19.81
N ASN A 65 -20.33 10.59 -20.34
CA ASN A 65 -19.14 11.30 -19.94
C ASN A 65 -18.05 11.08 -20.99
N ALA A 66 -17.51 12.18 -21.48
CA ALA A 66 -16.44 12.31 -22.47
C ALA A 66 -16.85 11.97 -23.92
N THR A 67 -17.23 12.99 -24.67
CA THR A 67 -17.17 12.97 -26.13
C THR A 67 -15.69 12.90 -26.56
N PHE A 68 -15.17 11.69 -26.65
CA PHE A 68 -13.92 11.46 -27.37
C PHE A 68 -14.22 11.58 -28.88
N ASN A 69 -13.85 12.71 -29.47
CA ASN A 69 -13.86 12.87 -30.92
C ASN A 69 -12.78 11.94 -31.51
N THR A 70 -13.20 10.83 -32.09
CA THR A 70 -12.36 9.85 -32.77
C THR A 70 -11.90 10.39 -34.14
N THR A 71 -11.04 11.36 -34.17
CA THR A 71 -10.12 11.57 -35.29
C THR A 71 -8.75 11.10 -34.84
N LEU A 72 -8.44 9.81 -35.10
CA LEU A 72 -7.11 9.23 -34.91
C LEU A 72 -6.09 9.97 -35.81
N GLY A 73 -5.64 11.12 -35.34
CA GLY A 73 -4.53 11.89 -35.94
C GLY A 73 -3.22 11.12 -35.75
N SER A 74 -2.26 11.34 -36.63
CA SER A 74 -0.92 10.73 -36.63
C SER A 74 -0.17 10.92 -35.29
N ASP A 75 -0.55 11.92 -34.49
CA ASP A 75 0.07 12.25 -33.20
C ASP A 75 -0.45 11.40 -32.03
N ALA A 76 -1.66 10.85 -32.12
CA ALA A 76 -2.25 9.99 -31.08
C ALA A 76 -1.47 8.67 -30.91
N LYS A 77 -0.87 8.14 -31.96
CA LYS A 77 0.01 6.96 -31.89
C LYS A 77 1.33 7.27 -31.18
N THR A 78 1.68 8.55 -31.02
CA THR A 78 3.01 8.92 -30.52
C THR A 78 3.14 8.93 -29.01
N ALA A 79 2.12 9.27 -28.22
CA ALA A 79 2.23 9.28 -26.74
C ALA A 79 2.38 7.88 -26.19
N HIS A 80 1.48 6.95 -26.51
CA HIS A 80 1.57 5.56 -26.11
C HIS A 80 2.86 4.89 -26.66
N ALA A 81 3.17 5.11 -27.94
CA ALA A 81 4.38 4.58 -28.54
C ALA A 81 5.66 5.10 -27.88
N LYS A 82 5.71 6.39 -27.50
CA LYS A 82 6.86 6.98 -26.78
C LYS A 82 7.06 6.32 -25.40
N VAL A 83 5.98 6.10 -24.65
CA VAL A 83 6.03 5.39 -23.37
C VAL A 83 6.60 3.98 -23.57
N MET A 84 6.07 3.23 -24.54
CA MET A 84 6.53 1.87 -24.85
C MET A 84 7.99 1.83 -25.34
N MET A 85 8.41 2.78 -26.17
CA MET A 85 9.80 2.86 -26.65
C MET A 85 10.78 3.24 -25.53
N ARG A 86 10.38 4.11 -24.61
CA ARG A 86 11.19 4.48 -23.45
C ARG A 86 11.21 3.42 -22.35
N GLN A 87 10.27 2.48 -22.37
CA GLN A 87 9.99 1.54 -21.28
C GLN A 87 9.75 2.24 -19.94
N ALA A 88 9.18 3.44 -19.97
CA ALA A 88 8.90 4.25 -18.81
C ALA A 88 7.67 5.13 -19.01
N LEU A 89 6.79 5.16 -18.01
CA LEU A 89 5.68 6.09 -17.87
C LEU A 89 6.11 7.19 -16.89
N THR A 90 6.19 8.44 -17.37
CA THR A 90 6.57 9.59 -16.54
C THR A 90 5.33 10.35 -16.10
N VAL A 91 5.14 10.50 -14.80
CA VAL A 91 3.93 11.03 -14.17
C VAL A 91 4.28 12.17 -13.25
N ALA A 92 3.65 13.34 -13.46
CA ALA A 92 3.69 14.45 -12.51
C ALA A 92 2.67 14.22 -11.40
N ALA A 93 3.00 14.53 -10.14
CA ALA A 93 2.06 14.46 -9.04
C ALA A 93 2.40 15.48 -7.95
N VAL A 94 1.40 15.90 -7.20
CA VAL A 94 1.55 16.72 -5.99
C VAL A 94 1.34 15.85 -4.77
N HIS A 95 2.17 16.04 -3.76
CA HIS A 95 2.08 15.31 -2.49
C HIS A 95 0.71 15.54 -1.81
N GLY A 96 0.05 14.48 -1.37
CA GLY A 96 -1.26 14.59 -0.71
C GLY A 96 -1.94 13.25 -0.43
N ASP A 97 -2.97 13.27 0.43
CA ASP A 97 -3.68 12.10 0.98
C ASP A 97 -4.20 11.12 -0.09
N SER A 98 -4.66 11.64 -1.23
CA SER A 98 -5.25 10.83 -2.29
C SER A 98 -4.31 10.60 -3.47
N THR A 99 -3.17 11.27 -3.49
CA THR A 99 -2.16 11.17 -4.54
C THR A 99 -1.00 10.29 -4.10
N PHE A 100 0.00 10.84 -3.44
CA PHE A 100 1.15 10.07 -2.95
C PHE A 100 1.84 10.73 -1.75
N PHE A 101 2.61 9.92 -1.01
CA PHE A 101 3.56 10.34 0.04
C PHE A 101 4.74 9.35 0.05
N SER A 102 5.87 9.72 0.68
CA SER A 102 7.08 8.88 0.71
C SER A 102 7.33 8.25 2.06
N ILE A 103 7.79 6.98 2.07
CA ILE A 103 8.29 6.25 3.25
C ILE A 103 9.58 5.52 2.86
N ASP A 104 10.63 5.68 3.63
CA ASP A 104 11.93 5.00 3.42
C ASP A 104 12.43 5.16 1.97
N GLY A 105 12.16 6.31 1.33
CA GLY A 105 12.55 6.59 -0.05
C GLY A 105 11.69 5.91 -1.14
N PHE A 106 10.51 5.38 -0.78
CA PHE A 106 9.55 4.81 -1.72
C PHE A 106 8.23 5.56 -1.64
N GLU A 107 7.60 5.79 -2.79
CA GLU A 107 6.28 6.39 -2.88
C GLU A 107 5.20 5.39 -2.52
N HIS A 108 4.15 5.90 -1.88
CA HIS A 108 2.95 5.22 -1.46
C HIS A 108 1.75 6.13 -1.68
N GLY A 109 0.56 5.62 -1.61
CA GLY A 109 -0.68 6.40 -1.69
C GLY A 109 -1.69 5.74 -2.60
N PHE A 110 -2.96 6.11 -2.43
CA PHE A 110 -4.05 5.53 -3.22
C PHE A 110 -3.83 5.74 -4.73
N GLY A 111 -3.59 7.00 -5.14
CA GLY A 111 -3.37 7.33 -6.54
C GLY A 111 -2.08 6.73 -7.08
N TYR A 112 -1.02 6.73 -6.27
CA TYR A 112 0.25 6.11 -6.62
C TYR A 112 0.11 4.61 -6.89
N ASP A 113 -0.55 3.85 -6.01
CA ASP A 113 -0.68 2.40 -6.18
C ASP A 113 -1.47 2.05 -7.44
N LEU A 114 -2.51 2.82 -7.78
CA LEU A 114 -3.22 2.66 -9.05
C LEU A 114 -2.35 3.00 -10.26
N THR A 115 -1.56 4.08 -10.16
CA THR A 115 -0.67 4.51 -11.24
C THR A 115 0.47 3.50 -11.46
N ARG A 116 1.01 2.94 -10.38
CA ARG A 116 1.98 1.84 -10.42
C ARG A 116 1.39 0.58 -11.06
N GLY A 117 0.16 0.24 -10.68
CA GLY A 117 -0.56 -0.86 -11.32
C GLY A 117 -0.74 -0.66 -12.82
N TYR A 118 -1.09 0.56 -13.25
CA TYR A 118 -1.21 0.90 -14.67
C TYR A 118 0.13 0.81 -15.42
N ALA A 119 1.22 1.30 -14.83
CA ALA A 119 2.55 1.15 -15.43
C ALA A 119 2.97 -0.33 -15.57
N ASN A 120 2.63 -1.16 -14.58
CA ASN A 120 2.85 -2.61 -14.64
C ASN A 120 2.01 -3.28 -15.74
N ASP A 121 0.76 -2.87 -15.94
CA ASP A 121 -0.11 -3.36 -17.01
C ASP A 121 0.45 -3.00 -18.40
N LEU A 122 1.03 -1.79 -18.55
CA LEU A 122 1.78 -1.40 -19.73
C LEU A 122 3.11 -2.16 -19.90
N GLY A 123 3.61 -2.84 -18.87
CA GLY A 123 4.91 -3.51 -18.88
C GLY A 123 6.09 -2.52 -18.87
N VAL A 124 5.92 -1.34 -18.25
CA VAL A 124 6.93 -0.27 -18.19
C VAL A 124 7.23 0.17 -16.76
N THR A 125 8.35 0.86 -16.55
CA THR A 125 8.70 1.43 -15.25
C THR A 125 7.90 2.72 -15.00
N LEU A 126 7.38 2.90 -13.78
CA LEU A 126 6.82 4.16 -13.33
C LEU A 126 7.94 5.12 -12.91
N ASN A 127 7.93 6.32 -13.46
CA ASN A 127 8.79 7.43 -13.06
C ASN A 127 7.91 8.58 -12.56
N LEU A 128 7.74 8.69 -11.21
CA LEU A 128 6.94 9.74 -10.59
C LEU A 128 7.82 10.96 -10.33
N LEU A 129 7.35 12.13 -10.75
CA LEU A 129 7.98 13.43 -10.52
C LEU A 129 7.09 14.26 -9.59
N SER A 130 7.63 14.66 -8.44
CA SER A 130 6.93 15.51 -7.47
C SER A 130 6.97 16.96 -7.91
N TYR A 131 5.84 17.66 -7.77
CA TYR A 131 5.67 19.07 -8.00
C TYR A 131 5.12 19.74 -6.74
N ASP A 132 5.40 21.04 -6.59
CA ASP A 132 4.99 21.80 -5.40
C ASP A 132 3.48 22.13 -5.43
N ASP A 133 2.91 22.28 -6.63
CA ASP A 133 1.49 22.57 -6.79
C ASP A 133 0.88 21.93 -8.06
N GLU A 134 -0.46 21.89 -8.08
CA GLU A 134 -1.26 21.30 -9.16
C GLU A 134 -1.08 22.06 -10.49
N GLN A 135 -0.87 23.38 -10.46
CA GLN A 135 -0.70 24.18 -11.66
C GLN A 135 0.58 23.79 -12.41
N ASP A 136 1.67 23.60 -11.68
CA ASP A 136 2.96 23.21 -12.26
C ASP A 136 2.95 21.76 -12.74
N ALA A 137 2.34 20.85 -11.98
CA ALA A 137 2.14 19.47 -12.43
C ALA A 137 1.33 19.38 -13.74
N LEU A 138 0.24 20.13 -13.83
CA LEU A 138 -0.59 20.18 -15.04
C LEU A 138 0.12 20.90 -16.21
N ASN A 139 0.92 21.93 -15.94
CA ASN A 139 1.76 22.58 -16.96
C ASN A 139 2.75 21.61 -17.57
N ALA A 140 3.38 20.73 -16.76
CA ALA A 140 4.31 19.73 -17.27
C ALA A 140 3.62 18.76 -18.26
N VAL A 141 2.35 18.38 -18.00
CA VAL A 141 1.55 17.60 -18.97
C VAL A 141 1.29 18.41 -20.23
N ARG A 142 0.83 19.66 -20.08
CA ARG A 142 0.48 20.55 -21.21
C ARG A 142 1.66 20.75 -22.14
N PHE A 143 2.86 20.97 -21.61
CA PHE A 143 4.07 21.18 -22.42
C PHE A 143 4.68 19.87 -22.93
N GLY A 144 4.26 18.71 -22.38
CA GLY A 144 4.75 17.39 -22.79
C GLY A 144 6.06 16.99 -22.14
N ASP A 145 6.38 17.59 -21.00
CA ASP A 145 7.55 17.24 -20.17
C ASP A 145 7.34 15.89 -19.46
N VAL A 146 6.05 15.56 -19.20
CA VAL A 146 5.59 14.28 -18.66
C VAL A 146 4.49 13.68 -19.53
N ASP A 147 4.18 12.39 -19.35
CA ASP A 147 3.15 11.72 -20.14
C ASP A 147 1.73 11.98 -19.62
N MET A 148 1.61 12.12 -18.31
CA MET A 148 0.35 12.36 -17.59
C MET A 148 0.61 12.94 -16.22
N ALA A 149 -0.44 13.43 -15.55
CA ALA A 149 -0.37 13.77 -14.13
C ALA A 149 -1.39 12.97 -13.30
N LEU A 150 -1.00 12.67 -12.08
CA LEU A 150 -1.88 12.22 -11.00
C LEU A 150 -2.24 13.44 -10.15
N THR A 151 -3.52 13.82 -10.13
CA THR A 151 -3.97 15.12 -9.61
C THR A 151 -5.29 15.02 -8.84
N VAL A 152 -5.54 15.98 -7.95
CA VAL A 152 -6.86 16.25 -7.34
C VAL A 152 -7.41 17.62 -7.77
N ALA A 153 -6.82 18.23 -8.79
CA ALA A 153 -7.27 19.48 -9.35
C ALA A 153 -8.73 19.43 -9.80
N SER A 154 -9.41 20.56 -9.82
CA SER A 154 -10.79 20.60 -10.28
C SER A 154 -10.86 20.36 -11.80
N SER A 155 -11.92 19.68 -12.26
CA SER A 155 -12.18 19.47 -13.70
C SER A 155 -12.20 20.79 -14.48
N ARG A 156 -12.64 21.89 -13.84
CA ARG A 156 -12.58 23.21 -14.45
C ARG A 156 -11.14 23.63 -14.76
N MET A 157 -10.22 23.51 -13.78
CA MET A 157 -8.81 23.86 -13.97
C MET A 157 -8.17 23.02 -15.07
N ILE A 158 -8.44 21.70 -15.07
CA ILE A 158 -7.93 20.77 -16.08
C ILE A 158 -8.43 21.18 -17.48
N ASN A 159 -9.74 21.45 -17.62
CA ASN A 159 -10.34 21.86 -18.89
C ASN A 159 -9.86 23.22 -19.38
N ASP A 160 -9.71 24.21 -18.45
CA ASP A 160 -9.21 25.54 -18.78
C ASP A 160 -7.75 25.50 -19.33
N MET A 161 -7.00 24.45 -19.01
CA MET A 161 -5.65 24.20 -19.50
C MET A 161 -5.61 23.37 -20.80
N GLY A 162 -6.76 22.93 -21.32
CA GLY A 162 -6.86 22.09 -22.53
C GLY A 162 -6.31 20.68 -22.32
N LEU A 163 -6.53 20.11 -21.15
CA LEU A 163 -6.13 18.74 -20.79
C LEU A 163 -7.36 17.82 -20.72
N SER A 164 -7.14 16.53 -20.97
CA SER A 164 -8.16 15.50 -20.84
C SER A 164 -8.09 14.86 -19.44
N GLU A 165 -9.23 14.70 -18.77
CA GLU A 165 -9.35 14.11 -17.43
C GLU A 165 -9.90 12.68 -17.48
N LEU A 166 -9.29 11.77 -16.72
CA LEU A 166 -9.79 10.43 -16.44
C LEU A 166 -9.89 10.24 -14.94
N ASN A 167 -11.10 10.25 -14.40
CA ASN A 167 -11.34 10.06 -12.98
C ASN A 167 -11.08 8.61 -12.57
N LEU A 168 -10.29 8.40 -11.49
CA LEU A 168 -9.90 7.08 -11.00
C LEU A 168 -11.06 6.29 -10.37
N SER A 169 -12.18 6.94 -10.05
CA SER A 169 -13.39 6.26 -9.59
C SER A 169 -14.11 5.50 -10.70
N CYS A 170 -13.82 5.81 -11.96
CA CYS A 170 -14.54 5.31 -13.12
C CYS A 170 -16.09 5.45 -12.97
N GLY A 171 -16.54 6.65 -12.57
CA GLY A 171 -17.95 6.95 -12.32
C GLY A 171 -18.52 6.39 -11.01
N ARG A 172 -17.67 5.85 -10.14
CA ARG A 172 -18.04 5.33 -8.82
C ARG A 172 -17.57 6.25 -7.68
N ASP A 173 -17.78 7.55 -7.82
CA ASP A 173 -17.38 8.57 -6.84
C ASP A 173 -17.89 8.29 -5.43
N ALA A 174 -19.10 7.72 -5.31
CA ALA A 174 -19.65 7.32 -4.03
C ALA A 174 -18.83 6.25 -3.31
N THR A 175 -18.11 5.40 -4.05
CA THR A 175 -17.18 4.41 -3.46
C THR A 175 -15.98 5.09 -2.84
N LEU A 176 -15.30 5.99 -3.55
CA LEU A 176 -14.16 6.72 -3.02
C LEU A 176 -14.57 7.59 -1.83
N THR A 177 -15.68 8.34 -1.95
CA THR A 177 -16.22 9.14 -0.85
C THR A 177 -16.55 8.29 0.39
N ARG A 178 -17.16 7.11 0.20
CA ARG A 178 -17.42 6.17 1.29
C ARG A 178 -16.15 5.73 2.00
N TYR A 179 -15.06 5.59 1.26
CA TYR A 179 -13.75 5.29 1.81
C TYR A 179 -12.96 6.55 2.24
N GLY A 180 -13.60 7.72 2.21
CA GLY A 180 -13.03 8.97 2.68
C GLY A 180 -11.91 9.52 1.82
N LEU A 181 -11.76 9.01 0.60
CA LEU A 181 -10.82 9.50 -0.40
C LEU A 181 -11.44 10.64 -1.21
N ASN A 182 -10.59 11.49 -1.79
CA ASN A 182 -11.07 12.55 -2.66
C ASN A 182 -11.60 11.94 -3.97
N PRO A 183 -12.89 12.09 -4.28
CA PRO A 183 -13.46 11.54 -5.53
C PRO A 183 -12.97 12.24 -6.80
N LYS A 184 -12.27 13.37 -6.67
CA LYS A 184 -11.69 14.09 -7.81
C LYS A 184 -10.29 13.60 -8.20
N VAL A 185 -9.74 12.62 -7.48
CA VAL A 185 -8.46 12.05 -7.87
C VAL A 185 -8.55 11.49 -9.29
N SER A 186 -7.67 11.98 -10.17
CA SER A 186 -7.74 11.68 -11.60
C SER A 186 -6.35 11.61 -12.24
N TRP A 187 -6.30 10.95 -13.38
CA TRP A 187 -5.19 11.07 -14.32
C TRP A 187 -5.55 12.11 -15.39
N THR A 188 -4.59 12.98 -15.69
CA THR A 188 -4.76 13.97 -16.76
C THR A 188 -3.75 13.75 -17.87
N PHE A 189 -4.20 13.93 -19.09
CA PHE A 189 -3.41 13.71 -20.28
C PHE A 189 -3.43 14.98 -21.15
N LYS A 190 -2.36 15.17 -21.93
CA LYS A 190 -2.34 16.20 -22.98
C LYS A 190 -3.43 15.88 -23.98
N GLU A 191 -4.15 16.89 -24.44
CA GLU A 191 -5.09 16.74 -25.55
C GLU A 191 -4.38 16.14 -26.77
N GLY A 192 -5.01 15.16 -27.42
CA GLY A 192 -4.37 14.39 -28.50
C GLY A 192 -3.56 13.16 -28.05
N SER A 193 -3.47 12.89 -26.75
CA SER A 193 -2.86 11.64 -26.21
C SER A 193 -3.86 10.48 -26.19
N ASP A 194 -4.81 10.43 -27.10
CA ASP A 194 -6.01 9.58 -27.05
C ASP A 194 -5.69 8.09 -26.89
N ALA A 195 -4.61 7.59 -27.52
CA ALA A 195 -4.25 6.17 -27.40
C ALA A 195 -3.79 5.81 -25.99
N LEU A 196 -3.04 6.66 -25.30
CA LEU A 196 -2.60 6.44 -23.92
C LEU A 196 -3.78 6.59 -22.96
N ALA A 197 -4.57 7.66 -23.12
CA ALA A 197 -5.76 7.92 -22.30
C ALA A 197 -6.82 6.83 -22.46
N LEU A 198 -7.04 6.34 -23.68
CA LEU A 198 -7.97 5.23 -23.93
C LEU A 198 -7.50 3.94 -23.27
N HIS A 199 -6.21 3.60 -23.38
CA HIS A 199 -5.65 2.43 -22.70
C HIS A 199 -5.81 2.54 -21.17
N ALA A 200 -5.49 3.72 -20.61
CA ALA A 200 -5.68 4.00 -19.19
C ALA A 200 -7.15 3.88 -18.76
N SER A 201 -8.09 4.33 -19.60
CA SER A 201 -9.52 4.21 -19.34
C SER A 201 -9.98 2.74 -19.33
N HIS A 202 -9.50 1.94 -20.29
CA HIS A 202 -9.80 0.50 -20.29
C HIS A 202 -9.24 -0.19 -19.05
N TYR A 203 -8.00 0.14 -18.67
CA TYR A 203 -7.38 -0.42 -17.46
C TYR A 203 -8.19 -0.10 -16.21
N ILE A 204 -8.42 1.19 -15.89
CA ILE A 204 -9.03 1.59 -14.60
C ILE A 204 -10.51 1.23 -14.50
N CYS A 205 -11.20 1.08 -15.63
CA CYS A 205 -12.64 0.76 -15.69
C CYS A 205 -12.93 -0.73 -15.91
N ASP A 206 -11.92 -1.58 -16.04
CA ASP A 206 -12.09 -3.03 -16.07
C ASP A 206 -12.69 -3.54 -14.75
N ASP A 207 -13.57 -4.54 -14.81
CA ASP A 207 -14.28 -5.05 -13.63
C ASP A 207 -13.33 -5.63 -12.58
N VAL A 208 -12.23 -6.26 -12.97
CA VAL A 208 -11.22 -6.80 -12.05
C VAL A 208 -10.47 -5.65 -11.37
N GLN A 209 -10.05 -4.65 -12.15
CA GLN A 209 -9.35 -3.47 -11.62
C GLN A 209 -10.23 -2.66 -10.67
N VAL A 210 -11.53 -2.61 -10.90
CA VAL A 210 -12.47 -1.96 -9.99
C VAL A 210 -12.50 -2.63 -8.62
N LEU A 211 -12.43 -3.97 -8.57
CA LEU A 211 -12.34 -4.71 -7.31
C LEU A 211 -11.01 -4.42 -6.60
N ASP A 212 -9.91 -4.33 -7.34
CA ASP A 212 -8.60 -4.00 -6.77
C ASP A 212 -8.53 -2.55 -6.30
N THR A 213 -9.12 -1.62 -7.06
CA THR A 213 -9.30 -0.23 -6.63
C THR A 213 -10.05 -0.14 -5.30
N ALA A 214 -11.11 -0.93 -5.10
CA ALA A 214 -11.85 -0.96 -3.83
C ALA A 214 -11.01 -1.51 -2.67
N LYS A 215 -10.15 -2.51 -2.88
CA LYS A 215 -9.24 -3.05 -1.85
C LYS A 215 -8.19 -2.01 -1.44
N ILE A 216 -7.58 -1.36 -2.42
CA ILE A 216 -6.61 -0.27 -2.20
C ILE A 216 -7.29 0.88 -1.45
N ALA A 217 -8.48 1.31 -1.91
CA ALA A 217 -9.26 2.35 -1.25
C ALA A 217 -9.62 1.97 0.19
N HIS A 218 -9.96 0.72 0.46
CA HIS A 218 -10.25 0.24 1.81
C HIS A 218 -9.04 0.35 2.74
N PHE A 219 -7.83 0.05 2.27
CA PHE A 219 -6.61 0.24 3.05
C PHE A 219 -6.37 1.72 3.37
N TYR A 220 -6.47 2.60 2.38
CA TYR A 220 -6.24 4.04 2.56
C TYR A 220 -7.39 4.77 3.27
N ASN A 221 -8.57 4.17 3.40
CA ASN A 221 -9.71 4.74 4.14
C ASN A 221 -9.52 4.79 5.66
N GLN A 222 -8.76 3.87 6.22
CA GLN A 222 -8.58 3.74 7.66
C GLN A 222 -7.74 4.89 8.22
N ASN A 223 -8.29 6.11 8.21
CA ASN A 223 -7.63 7.27 8.79
C ASN A 223 -8.23 7.60 10.17
N LEU A 224 -7.54 7.17 11.23
CA LEU A 224 -7.93 7.41 12.62
C LEU A 224 -7.91 8.90 12.98
N LEU A 225 -7.09 9.71 12.30
CA LEU A 225 -6.92 11.15 12.57
C LEU A 225 -8.04 12.01 11.97
N LYS A 226 -9.03 11.42 11.27
CA LYS A 226 -10.29 12.13 10.91
C LYS A 226 -11.18 12.43 12.12
N ASP A 227 -10.96 11.75 13.25
CA ASP A 227 -11.61 12.02 14.51
C ASP A 227 -10.82 13.09 15.27
N ASP A 228 -11.46 14.22 15.62
CA ASP A 228 -10.87 15.36 16.33
C ASP A 228 -10.17 14.96 17.63
N TYR A 229 -10.72 13.98 18.35
CA TYR A 229 -10.12 13.50 19.59
C TYR A 229 -8.77 12.85 19.34
N ASN A 230 -8.69 11.95 18.35
CA ASN A 230 -7.45 11.26 18.00
C ASN A 230 -6.42 12.22 17.41
N GLN A 231 -6.85 13.17 16.56
CA GLN A 231 -5.99 14.22 16.01
C GLN A 231 -5.36 15.09 17.11
N GLN A 232 -6.17 15.57 18.04
CA GLN A 232 -5.68 16.38 19.17
C GLN A 232 -4.71 15.60 20.06
N HIS A 233 -4.99 14.32 20.34
CA HIS A 233 -4.11 13.48 21.15
C HIS A 233 -2.79 13.20 20.47
N PHE A 234 -2.79 12.97 19.16
CA PHE A 234 -1.58 12.79 18.36
C PHE A 234 -0.77 14.09 18.34
N ALA A 235 -1.35 15.22 17.97
CA ALA A 235 -0.71 16.52 17.97
C ALA A 235 -0.09 16.87 19.34
N LYS A 236 -0.83 16.59 20.42
CA LYS A 236 -0.34 16.77 21.78
C LYS A 236 0.88 15.89 22.09
N ALA A 237 0.88 14.64 21.65
CA ALA A 237 2.03 13.76 21.85
C ALA A 237 3.25 14.23 21.06
N LEU A 238 3.07 14.75 19.85
CA LEU A 238 4.15 15.34 19.06
C LEU A 238 4.75 16.59 19.70
N THR A 239 3.93 17.43 20.36
CA THR A 239 4.41 18.66 20.99
C THR A 239 4.98 18.44 22.39
N GLU A 240 4.38 17.56 23.21
CA GLU A 240 4.77 17.41 24.63
C GLU A 240 5.74 16.24 24.88
N LYS A 241 5.66 15.16 24.11
CA LYS A 241 6.45 13.94 24.38
C LYS A 241 7.58 13.72 23.39
N LEU A 242 7.32 13.92 22.09
CA LEU A 242 8.31 13.69 21.05
C LEU A 242 9.63 14.45 21.27
N PRO A 243 9.65 15.71 21.74
CA PRO A 243 10.91 16.43 21.96
C PRO A 243 11.91 15.67 22.85
N ASN A 244 11.41 14.88 23.83
CA ASN A 244 12.26 14.10 24.73
C ASN A 244 12.93 12.90 24.02
N TYR A 245 12.42 12.48 22.88
CA TYR A 245 12.86 11.25 22.20
C TYR A 245 13.31 11.49 20.77
N LYS A 246 13.07 12.68 20.19
CA LYS A 246 13.30 13.02 18.78
C LYS A 246 14.70 12.65 18.33
N SER A 247 15.72 13.07 19.09
CA SER A 247 17.13 12.74 18.76
C SER A 247 17.39 11.24 18.74
N SER A 248 16.77 10.48 19.65
CA SER A 248 16.91 9.00 19.66
C SER A 248 16.23 8.36 18.44
N PHE A 249 15.03 8.83 18.07
CA PHE A 249 14.36 8.36 16.85
C PHE A 249 15.20 8.66 15.61
N GLN A 250 15.72 9.87 15.46
CA GLN A 250 16.58 10.26 14.33
C GLN A 250 17.85 9.43 14.28
N THR A 251 18.58 9.30 15.39
CA THR A 251 19.83 8.53 15.44
C THR A 251 19.64 7.07 15.05
N HIS A 252 18.57 6.42 15.54
CA HIS A 252 18.36 5.02 15.26
C HIS A 252 17.62 4.78 13.92
N ALA A 253 16.92 5.77 13.39
CA ALA A 253 16.44 5.76 12.01
C ALA A 253 17.63 5.75 11.04
N ASP A 254 18.59 6.64 11.23
CA ASP A 254 19.82 6.68 10.44
C ASP A 254 20.65 5.38 10.58
N GLU A 255 20.75 4.81 11.82
CA GLU A 255 21.48 3.56 12.07
C GLU A 255 20.92 2.37 11.28
N TYR A 256 19.59 2.31 11.10
CA TYR A 256 18.89 1.18 10.47
C TYR A 256 18.19 1.52 9.14
N ASN A 257 18.49 2.68 8.57
CA ASN A 257 17.98 3.12 7.26
C ASN A 257 16.45 3.15 7.20
N HIS A 258 15.85 3.91 8.13
CA HIS A 258 14.43 4.20 8.20
C HIS A 258 14.17 5.70 8.19
N ASP A 259 12.97 6.10 7.77
CA ASP A 259 12.47 7.42 8.07
C ASP A 259 12.20 7.54 9.58
N TRP A 260 12.72 8.61 10.22
CA TRP A 260 12.53 8.79 11.66
C TRP A 260 11.07 9.00 12.03
N GLU A 261 10.27 9.60 11.13
CA GLU A 261 8.82 9.77 11.29
C GLU A 261 8.10 8.43 11.33
N LEU A 262 8.53 7.46 10.54
CA LEU A 262 7.99 6.08 10.59
C LEU A 262 8.20 5.47 11.97
N LEU A 263 9.39 5.61 12.54
CA LEU A 263 9.67 5.09 13.89
C LEU A 263 8.87 5.84 14.97
N VAL A 264 8.62 7.14 14.81
CA VAL A 264 7.74 7.92 15.70
C VAL A 264 6.29 7.44 15.59
N ALA A 265 5.78 7.26 14.36
CA ALA A 265 4.44 6.74 14.13
C ALA A 265 4.24 5.35 14.76
N MET A 266 5.24 4.46 14.64
CA MET A 266 5.26 3.17 15.33
C MET A 266 5.26 3.34 16.86
N GLY A 267 6.16 4.15 17.41
CA GLY A 267 6.22 4.40 18.86
C GLY A 267 4.94 5.00 19.43
N TYR A 268 4.25 5.83 18.64
CA TYR A 268 2.94 6.34 19.02
C TYR A 268 1.87 5.25 18.97
N GLN A 269 1.83 4.42 17.94
CA GLN A 269 0.92 3.28 17.83
C GLN A 269 1.12 2.27 18.97
N GLU A 270 2.35 2.02 19.37
CA GLU A 270 2.70 1.07 20.41
C GLU A 270 2.34 1.56 21.83
N SER A 271 2.69 2.80 22.15
CA SER A 271 2.65 3.29 23.55
C SER A 271 2.13 4.71 23.71
N HIS A 272 1.69 5.38 22.65
CA HIS A 272 1.47 6.82 22.61
C HIS A 272 2.71 7.61 23.10
N LEU A 273 3.91 7.18 22.68
CA LEU A 273 5.21 7.72 23.09
C LEU A 273 5.41 7.71 24.62
N ASN A 274 4.99 6.64 25.28
CA ASN A 274 5.19 6.46 26.72
C ASN A 274 6.27 5.41 26.99
N ALA A 275 7.44 5.83 27.44
CA ALA A 275 8.56 4.94 27.74
C ALA A 275 8.26 3.93 28.87
N ASN A 276 7.33 4.24 29.78
CA ASN A 276 6.93 3.38 30.89
C ASN A 276 5.68 2.54 30.58
N ALA A 277 5.29 2.41 29.31
CA ALA A 277 4.14 1.60 28.94
C ALA A 277 4.40 0.12 29.23
N ILE A 278 3.40 -0.54 29.80
CA ILE A 278 3.40 -2.00 30.07
C ILE A 278 2.04 -2.53 29.66
N SER A 279 2.04 -3.56 28.79
CA SER A 279 0.81 -4.23 28.39
C SER A 279 0.45 -5.35 29.37
N PRO A 280 -0.82 -5.79 29.37
CA PRO A 280 -1.25 -6.96 30.15
C PRO A 280 -0.49 -8.25 29.84
N THR A 281 0.12 -8.34 28.66
CA THR A 281 0.91 -9.50 28.21
C THR A 281 2.41 -9.37 28.51
N GLY A 282 2.83 -8.28 29.18
CA GLY A 282 4.20 -8.07 29.62
C GLY A 282 5.15 -7.57 28.54
N VAL A 283 4.64 -6.96 27.43
CA VAL A 283 5.46 -6.14 26.54
C VAL A 283 5.64 -4.77 27.15
N GLU A 284 6.80 -4.13 26.96
CA GLU A 284 7.17 -2.92 27.69
C GLU A 284 7.92 -1.94 26.81
N GLY A 285 7.90 -0.67 27.24
CA GLY A 285 8.67 0.43 26.68
C GLY A 285 7.99 1.13 25.53
N ILE A 286 8.65 2.15 24.98
CA ILE A 286 8.09 3.03 23.96
C ILE A 286 7.76 2.28 22.65
N MET A 287 8.53 1.21 22.32
CA MET A 287 8.33 0.35 21.15
C MET A 287 7.73 -1.02 21.51
N MET A 288 7.22 -1.20 22.72
CA MET A 288 6.49 -2.38 23.20
C MET A 288 7.13 -3.72 22.86
N LEU A 289 8.42 -3.87 23.20
CA LEU A 289 9.17 -5.08 22.90
C LEU A 289 8.80 -6.24 23.84
N THR A 290 8.68 -7.44 23.30
CA THR A 290 8.63 -8.68 24.11
C THR A 290 10.00 -8.96 24.72
N ASN A 291 10.07 -9.78 25.78
CA ASN A 291 11.34 -10.22 26.36
C ASN A 291 12.24 -10.94 25.33
N SER A 292 11.64 -11.76 24.46
CA SER A 292 12.38 -12.50 23.42
C SER A 292 12.93 -11.56 22.34
N THR A 293 12.11 -10.63 21.87
CA THR A 293 12.53 -9.63 20.87
C THR A 293 13.62 -8.72 21.44
N ALA A 294 13.44 -8.21 22.65
CA ALA A 294 14.43 -7.38 23.35
C ALA A 294 15.79 -8.09 23.45
N LYS A 295 15.78 -9.35 23.90
CA LYS A 295 17.01 -10.17 23.99
C LYS A 295 17.66 -10.35 22.62
N GLN A 296 16.88 -10.66 21.58
CA GLN A 296 17.38 -10.83 20.21
C GLN A 296 17.97 -9.53 19.65
N MET A 297 17.37 -8.39 19.96
CA MET A 297 17.84 -7.07 19.50
C MET A 297 18.96 -6.49 20.36
N GLY A 298 19.33 -7.13 21.47
CA GLY A 298 20.38 -6.67 22.38
C GLY A 298 19.91 -5.55 23.31
N VAL A 299 18.62 -5.50 23.63
CA VAL A 299 18.00 -4.57 24.59
C VAL A 299 18.01 -5.20 25.98
N SER A 300 18.71 -4.57 26.92
CA SER A 300 18.80 -5.02 28.31
C SER A 300 17.73 -4.41 29.21
N ASN A 301 17.25 -3.20 28.86
CA ASN A 301 16.20 -2.48 29.57
C ASN A 301 15.17 -1.94 28.57
N ARG A 302 13.98 -2.54 28.53
CA ARG A 302 12.92 -2.20 27.62
C ARG A 302 12.23 -0.86 27.92
N VAL A 303 12.28 -0.39 29.17
CA VAL A 303 11.72 0.91 29.59
C VAL A 303 12.72 2.05 29.42
N ASP A 304 13.98 1.77 29.14
CA ASP A 304 14.91 2.78 28.67
C ASP A 304 14.55 3.19 27.24
N PRO A 305 14.17 4.46 27.00
CA PRO A 305 13.62 4.87 25.70
C PRO A 305 14.64 4.73 24.57
N VAL A 306 15.94 4.99 24.84
CA VAL A 306 16.99 4.89 23.82
C VAL A 306 17.16 3.44 23.38
N GLN A 307 17.26 2.51 24.33
CA GLN A 307 17.39 1.09 24.02
C GLN A 307 16.13 0.53 23.36
N SER A 308 14.94 0.97 23.80
CA SER A 308 13.66 0.52 23.25
C SER A 308 13.49 0.98 21.80
N ILE A 309 13.79 2.26 21.50
CA ILE A 309 13.73 2.81 20.13
C ILE A 309 14.72 2.09 19.22
N ARG A 310 15.98 1.95 19.67
CA ARG A 310 16.98 1.19 18.92
C ARG A 310 16.56 -0.24 18.64
N GLY A 311 16.04 -0.93 19.66
CA GLY A 311 15.56 -2.31 19.52
C GLY A 311 14.40 -2.44 18.54
N GLY A 312 13.45 -1.50 18.58
CA GLY A 312 12.32 -1.44 17.65
C GLY A 312 12.75 -1.18 16.21
N ALA A 313 13.64 -0.21 16.01
CA ALA A 313 14.19 0.11 14.68
C ALA A 313 14.96 -1.09 14.08
N LYS A 314 15.83 -1.71 14.87
CA LYS A 314 16.56 -2.91 14.46
C LYS A 314 15.65 -4.09 14.13
N TYR A 315 14.58 -4.26 14.90
CA TYR A 315 13.60 -5.33 14.66
C TYR A 315 12.81 -5.08 13.38
N LEU A 316 12.41 -3.83 13.11
CA LEU A 316 11.77 -3.46 11.84
C LEU A 316 12.66 -3.78 10.64
N GLU A 317 13.95 -3.45 10.69
CA GLU A 317 14.90 -3.76 9.60
C GLU A 317 15.03 -5.28 9.40
N LEU A 318 15.10 -6.05 10.50
CA LEU A 318 15.13 -7.51 10.42
C LEU A 318 13.85 -8.04 9.72
N LEU A 319 12.68 -7.47 10.04
CA LEU A 319 11.43 -7.86 9.40
C LEU A 319 11.36 -7.43 7.92
N LYS A 320 11.90 -6.25 7.55
CA LYS A 320 12.06 -5.87 6.13
C LYS A 320 12.92 -6.88 5.37
N ALA A 321 14.01 -7.35 5.99
CA ALA A 321 14.86 -8.38 5.40
C ALA A 321 14.17 -9.75 5.30
N GLU A 322 13.30 -10.10 6.26
CA GLU A 322 12.50 -11.35 6.23
C GLU A 322 11.51 -11.41 5.08
N PHE A 323 11.08 -10.24 4.58
CA PHE A 323 10.19 -10.07 3.42
C PHE A 323 10.93 -9.46 2.21
N ALA A 324 12.22 -9.77 2.02
CA ALA A 324 13.02 -9.23 0.92
C ALA A 324 12.43 -9.58 -0.48
N ASP A 325 11.72 -10.69 -0.59
CA ASP A 325 11.04 -11.12 -1.82
C ASP A 325 9.79 -10.28 -2.17
N VAL A 326 9.26 -9.51 -1.20
CA VAL A 326 8.18 -8.56 -1.45
C VAL A 326 8.78 -7.30 -2.06
N PRO A 327 8.35 -6.86 -3.26
CA PRO A 327 8.85 -5.63 -3.86
C PRO A 327 8.56 -4.39 -2.99
N ALA A 328 9.44 -3.40 -3.02
CA ALA A 328 9.05 -2.08 -2.58
C ALA A 328 8.03 -1.49 -3.58
N PRO A 329 7.05 -0.68 -3.14
CA PRO A 329 6.87 -0.15 -1.80
C PRO A 329 6.13 -1.08 -0.81
N ASP A 330 5.54 -2.17 -1.25
CA ASP A 330 4.65 -3.00 -0.40
C ASP A 330 5.36 -3.61 0.82
N ARG A 331 6.67 -3.85 0.72
CA ARG A 331 7.48 -4.52 1.76
C ARG A 331 7.32 -3.93 3.15
N ILE A 332 7.19 -2.61 3.26
CA ILE A 332 7.08 -1.95 4.57
C ILE A 332 5.78 -2.35 5.29
N TRP A 333 4.69 -2.51 4.55
CA TRP A 333 3.41 -2.93 5.12
C TRP A 333 3.46 -4.37 5.65
N PHE A 334 4.18 -5.26 4.95
CA PHE A 334 4.44 -6.63 5.42
C PHE A 334 5.28 -6.63 6.70
N ALA A 335 6.31 -5.80 6.77
CA ALA A 335 7.15 -5.68 7.95
C ALA A 335 6.38 -5.14 9.15
N LEU A 336 5.52 -4.13 8.97
CA LEU A 336 4.65 -3.58 10.02
C LEU A 336 3.62 -4.62 10.48
N ALA A 337 2.98 -5.34 9.55
CA ALA A 337 2.08 -6.44 9.90
C ALA A 337 2.81 -7.54 10.70
N ALA A 338 4.03 -7.87 10.30
CA ALA A 338 4.86 -8.84 11.00
C ALA A 338 5.34 -8.35 12.36
N TYR A 339 5.57 -7.07 12.54
CA TYR A 339 5.86 -6.47 13.85
C TYR A 339 4.72 -6.71 14.84
N ASN A 340 3.47 -6.54 14.38
CA ASN A 340 2.27 -6.71 15.20
C ASN A 340 1.89 -8.18 15.42
N MET A 341 1.81 -8.98 14.35
CA MET A 341 1.25 -10.33 14.44
C MET A 341 2.29 -11.46 14.28
N GLY A 342 3.56 -11.09 14.10
CA GLY A 342 4.67 -12.02 13.89
C GLY A 342 4.83 -12.45 12.41
N PRO A 343 6.08 -12.67 11.95
CA PRO A 343 6.36 -12.97 10.54
C PRO A 343 5.72 -14.27 10.03
N TYR A 344 5.64 -15.30 10.87
CA TYR A 344 5.00 -16.56 10.47
C TYR A 344 3.52 -16.41 10.11
N ALA A 345 2.78 -15.57 10.85
CA ALA A 345 1.37 -15.35 10.57
C ALA A 345 1.16 -14.62 9.23
N VAL A 346 2.05 -13.70 8.87
CA VAL A 346 2.02 -13.02 7.57
C VAL A 346 2.37 -14.01 6.44
N LYS A 347 3.38 -14.85 6.63
CA LYS A 347 3.74 -15.92 5.67
C LYS A 347 2.63 -16.96 5.47
N ASP A 348 1.87 -17.28 6.52
CA ASP A 348 0.70 -18.15 6.40
C ASP A 348 -0.39 -17.51 5.51
N ILE A 349 -0.56 -16.18 5.57
CA ILE A 349 -1.48 -15.46 4.68
C ILE A 349 -0.94 -15.50 3.24
N GLN A 350 0.35 -15.25 3.03
CA GLN A 350 0.97 -15.37 1.71
C GLN A 350 0.76 -16.76 1.11
N ALA A 351 0.97 -17.83 1.90
CA ALA A 351 0.75 -19.19 1.44
C ALA A 351 -0.70 -19.47 1.01
N LYS A 352 -1.68 -18.90 1.71
CA LYS A 352 -3.11 -19.01 1.34
C LYS A 352 -3.40 -18.25 0.05
N LEU A 353 -2.89 -17.03 -0.11
CA LEU A 353 -3.05 -16.24 -1.32
C LEU A 353 -2.48 -16.96 -2.55
N ILE A 354 -1.31 -17.60 -2.40
CA ILE A 354 -0.73 -18.44 -3.46
C ILE A 354 -1.67 -19.59 -3.84
N GLN A 355 -2.25 -20.28 -2.84
CA GLN A 355 -3.22 -21.36 -3.09
C GLN A 355 -4.49 -20.87 -3.79
N GLU A 356 -4.89 -19.62 -3.56
CA GLU A 356 -6.01 -18.95 -4.21
C GLU A 356 -5.64 -18.39 -5.61
N GLY A 357 -4.39 -18.52 -6.05
CA GLY A 357 -3.90 -17.96 -7.32
C GLY A 357 -3.78 -16.45 -7.34
N LYS A 358 -3.69 -15.82 -6.16
CA LYS A 358 -3.52 -14.37 -5.99
C LYS A 358 -2.05 -14.01 -5.81
N ASP A 359 -1.69 -12.77 -6.17
CA ASP A 359 -0.36 -12.24 -5.86
C ASP A 359 -0.20 -12.09 -4.33
N ALA A 360 0.65 -12.95 -3.76
CA ALA A 360 0.94 -12.98 -2.33
C ALA A 360 1.89 -11.87 -1.87
N ASN A 361 2.53 -11.17 -2.80
CA ASN A 361 3.45 -10.05 -2.52
C ASN A 361 2.77 -8.68 -2.66
N SER A 362 1.50 -8.64 -3.03
CA SER A 362 0.68 -7.42 -3.03
C SER A 362 0.07 -7.17 -1.66
N TRP A 363 0.34 -5.99 -1.08
CA TRP A 363 -0.26 -5.61 0.19
C TRP A 363 -1.78 -5.52 0.13
N SER A 364 -2.34 -5.03 -0.98
CA SER A 364 -3.80 -4.94 -1.16
C SER A 364 -4.48 -6.30 -1.06
N ASN A 365 -3.85 -7.38 -1.55
CA ASN A 365 -4.36 -8.73 -1.42
C ASN A 365 -4.24 -9.28 0.02
N VAL A 366 -3.11 -9.00 0.70
CA VAL A 366 -2.95 -9.35 2.12
C VAL A 366 -4.00 -8.62 2.96
N TYR A 367 -4.16 -7.31 2.75
CA TYR A 367 -5.14 -6.51 3.47
C TYR A 367 -6.58 -6.98 3.23
N ALA A 368 -6.93 -7.30 1.99
CA ALA A 368 -8.23 -7.87 1.65
C ALA A 368 -8.47 -9.21 2.37
N HIS A 369 -7.46 -10.11 2.38
CA HIS A 369 -7.55 -11.36 3.13
C HIS A 369 -7.79 -11.14 4.63
N LEU A 370 -7.09 -10.17 5.24
CA LEU A 370 -7.32 -9.79 6.64
C LEU A 370 -8.76 -9.30 6.85
N ALA A 371 -9.26 -8.43 5.96
CA ALA A 371 -10.60 -7.86 6.04
C ALA A 371 -11.71 -8.92 5.88
N ASP A 372 -11.59 -9.79 4.89
CA ASP A 372 -12.57 -10.85 4.62
C ASP A 372 -12.68 -11.86 5.78
N ASN A 373 -11.61 -12.05 6.55
CA ASN A 373 -11.55 -12.97 7.67
C ASN A 373 -11.61 -12.27 9.05
N ALA A 374 -11.84 -10.96 9.08
CA ALA A 374 -11.82 -10.14 10.31
C ALA A 374 -12.86 -10.58 11.35
N GLN A 375 -14.07 -11.00 10.90
CA GLN A 375 -15.13 -11.44 11.80
C GLN A 375 -14.77 -12.69 12.61
N SER A 376 -13.96 -13.57 12.06
CA SER A 376 -13.54 -14.83 12.69
C SER A 376 -12.21 -14.75 13.42
N ASN A 377 -11.42 -13.69 13.19
CA ASN A 377 -10.06 -13.57 13.72
C ASN A 377 -9.74 -12.15 14.19
N GLY A 378 -9.87 -11.92 15.51
CA GLY A 378 -9.59 -10.62 16.14
C GLY A 378 -8.13 -10.14 15.96
N ARG A 379 -7.17 -11.05 15.73
CA ARG A 379 -5.77 -10.66 15.41
C ARG A 379 -5.68 -9.99 14.03
N TYR A 380 -6.52 -10.38 13.08
CA TYR A 380 -6.57 -9.74 11.76
C TYR A 380 -7.10 -8.32 11.88
N VAL A 381 -8.16 -8.09 12.65
CA VAL A 381 -8.67 -6.74 12.95
C VAL A 381 -7.58 -5.87 13.58
N GLN A 382 -6.86 -6.43 14.56
CA GLN A 382 -5.78 -5.72 15.25
C GLN A 382 -4.65 -5.35 14.28
N CYS A 383 -4.23 -6.27 13.42
CA CYS A 383 -3.19 -6.03 12.43
C CYS A 383 -3.60 -4.95 11.41
N MET A 384 -4.83 -5.01 10.88
CA MET A 384 -5.36 -4.00 9.96
C MET A 384 -5.32 -2.62 10.59
N HIS A 385 -5.81 -2.47 11.82
CA HIS A 385 -5.78 -1.19 12.54
C HIS A 385 -4.35 -0.73 12.81
N TYR A 386 -3.46 -1.66 13.17
CA TYR A 386 -2.06 -1.35 13.46
C TYR A 386 -1.38 -0.71 12.24
N VAL A 387 -1.44 -1.36 11.09
CA VAL A 387 -0.77 -0.87 9.87
C VAL A 387 -1.43 0.42 9.37
N SER A 388 -2.78 0.47 9.34
CA SER A 388 -3.50 1.65 8.88
C SER A 388 -3.30 2.87 9.78
N ASN A 389 -3.21 2.67 11.09
CA ASN A 389 -2.96 3.77 12.03
C ASN A 389 -1.55 4.34 11.86
N ILE A 390 -0.52 3.46 11.76
CA ILE A 390 0.86 3.92 11.53
C ILE A 390 0.95 4.72 10.24
N ARG A 391 0.31 4.24 9.16
CA ARG A 391 0.21 4.97 7.90
C ARG A 391 -0.40 6.36 8.12
N SER A 392 -1.54 6.46 8.82
CA SER A 392 -2.22 7.74 9.05
C SER A 392 -1.38 8.72 9.88
N TYR A 393 -0.68 8.25 10.91
CA TYR A 393 0.22 9.09 11.71
C TYR A 393 1.39 9.60 10.88
N LEU A 394 1.94 8.74 10.03
CA LEU A 394 3.06 9.09 9.16
C LEU A 394 2.66 10.09 8.08
N GLU A 395 1.51 9.91 7.43
CA GLU A 395 0.96 10.87 6.47
C GLU A 395 0.80 12.26 7.09
N GLU A 396 0.20 12.34 8.28
CA GLU A 396 0.01 13.60 8.99
C GLU A 396 1.35 14.27 9.32
N MET A 397 2.36 13.50 9.75
CA MET A 397 3.70 14.06 10.05
C MET A 397 4.39 14.58 8.80
N LYS A 398 4.27 13.87 7.67
CA LYS A 398 4.88 14.29 6.39
C LYS A 398 4.23 15.55 5.84
N LEU A 399 2.89 15.69 5.95
CA LEU A 399 2.16 16.91 5.55
C LEU A 399 2.55 18.13 6.39
N GLN A 400 2.93 17.97 7.66
CA GLN A 400 3.36 19.07 8.52
C GLN A 400 4.85 19.44 8.33
N SER A 401 5.61 18.63 7.62
CA SER A 401 7.08 18.81 7.43
C SER A 401 7.43 19.52 6.12
N VAL A 402 6.43 19.80 5.27
CA VAL A 402 6.59 20.45 3.96
C VAL A 402 6.43 21.98 4.08
#